data_4c7d9ea07e71cf03453221008464cca7
#
_entry.id   4c7d9ea07e71cf03453221008464cca7
#
_cell.length_a   1.000
_cell.length_b   1.000
_cell.length_c   1.000
_cell.angle_alpha   90.00
_cell.angle_beta   90.00
_cell.angle_gamma   90.00
#
_symmetry.space_group_name_H-M   'P 1'
#
loop_
_entity.id
_entity.type
_entity.pdbx_description
1 polymer ?
#
loop_
_entity_poly.entity_id
_entity_poly.type
_entity_poly.pdbx_seq_one_letter_code
_entity_poly.pdbx_strand_id
1 'polypeptide(L)'
;MSAVVRILPSGREFVVEANEPLLEAALRSGLALEFGCTNGSCGECRGRVREGEVRRIRFHDYVIRDAEKRQGTVLLCCCTADSDVTIEAGEASGPDDIPVQNVRARLYRQERVADSVAVVHLRVMRGKMLRFLAGQHIRLTLAGSKAADLSVASCPCDGLNLELHFDPGNAGDLGARALAGFRKTDRFQVEGPRGRFTLDEGSDRPLVFIARDAAVAPVKSIIEHAINLELSQPMYLYWHASRPNGHYLHNYFRSLADALDEFHYRPTGGAMSAVALEDLPDPGAVDVYLSGGGAFVESASALLLAKGLREERLFIDALNRRPFSSPTAD
;
A
#
# COMPACT_ATOMS: atom_id res chain seq x y z
N MET A 1 23.13 17.53 8.33
CA MET A 1 22.97 16.76 9.57
C MET A 1 21.60 16.12 9.51
N SER A 2 21.46 14.90 9.98
CA SER A 2 20.18 14.25 10.18
C SER A 2 19.61 14.62 11.54
N ALA A 3 18.29 14.66 11.67
CA ALA A 3 17.58 14.94 12.92
C ALA A 3 16.50 13.88 13.16
N VAL A 4 16.23 13.56 14.43
CA VAL A 4 15.14 12.66 14.82
C VAL A 4 13.87 13.48 15.02
N VAL A 5 12.78 13.03 14.42
CA VAL A 5 11.45 13.66 14.59
C VAL A 5 10.53 12.65 15.25
N ARG A 6 9.91 13.09 16.36
CA ARG A 6 8.88 12.34 17.07
C ARG A 6 7.51 12.92 16.78
N ILE A 7 6.55 12.08 16.40
CA ILE A 7 5.16 12.48 16.16
C ILE A 7 4.28 12.18 17.37
N LEU A 8 3.49 13.16 17.77
CA LEU A 8 2.46 12.99 18.80
C LEU A 8 1.07 12.93 18.17
N PRO A 9 0.14 12.15 18.72
CA PRO A 9 0.23 11.41 19.99
C PRO A 9 0.85 10.00 19.86
N SER A 10 1.15 9.48 18.64
CA SER A 10 1.58 8.08 18.44
C SER A 10 2.93 7.76 19.10
N GLY A 11 3.80 8.75 19.27
CA GLY A 11 5.16 8.57 19.78
C GLY A 11 6.13 7.99 18.75
N ARG A 12 5.68 7.77 17.49
CA ARG A 12 6.53 7.21 16.41
C ARG A 12 7.63 8.19 16.05
N GLU A 13 8.80 7.64 15.71
CA GLU A 13 9.98 8.40 15.37
C GLU A 13 10.44 8.10 13.94
N PHE A 14 11.04 9.07 13.29
CA PHE A 14 11.69 8.92 12.00
C PHE A 14 12.87 9.89 11.86
N VAL A 15 13.78 9.57 10.95
CA VAL A 15 14.95 10.40 10.65
C VAL A 15 14.67 11.27 9.43
N VAL A 16 14.94 12.57 9.58
CA VAL A 16 14.92 13.55 8.50
C VAL A 16 16.33 13.87 8.07
N GLU A 17 16.59 13.81 6.78
CA GLU A 17 17.87 14.21 6.21
C GLU A 17 17.92 15.73 5.95
N ALA A 18 19.14 16.26 5.78
CA ALA A 18 19.33 17.68 5.53
C ALA A 18 18.53 18.14 4.30
N ASN A 19 17.71 19.19 4.48
CA ASN A 19 16.82 19.76 3.46
C ASN A 19 15.71 18.83 2.92
N GLU A 20 15.48 17.70 3.55
CA GLU A 20 14.32 16.86 3.27
C GLU A 20 13.09 17.44 3.96
N PRO A 21 11.92 17.55 3.28
CA PRO A 21 10.69 17.95 3.94
C PRO A 21 10.23 16.93 4.99
N LEU A 22 9.77 17.40 6.13
CA LEU A 22 9.25 16.58 7.23
C LEU A 22 8.19 15.56 6.75
N LEU A 23 7.27 16.01 5.89
CA LEU A 23 6.24 15.12 5.33
C LEU A 23 6.85 14.00 4.47
N GLU A 24 7.82 14.31 3.61
CA GLU A 24 8.45 13.31 2.74
C GLU A 24 9.23 12.27 3.56
N ALA A 25 9.97 12.72 4.58
CA ALA A 25 10.68 11.83 5.50
C ALA A 25 9.71 10.91 6.28
N ALA A 26 8.62 11.47 6.81
CA ALA A 26 7.61 10.69 7.53
C ALA A 26 6.98 9.62 6.63
N LEU A 27 6.58 9.97 5.40
CA LEU A 27 6.00 9.03 4.44
C LEU A 27 7.02 7.96 4.04
N ARG A 28 8.27 8.33 3.80
CA ARG A 28 9.36 7.38 3.51
C ARG A 28 9.56 6.37 4.64
N SER A 29 9.35 6.80 5.88
CA SER A 29 9.42 5.94 7.08
C SER A 29 8.10 5.23 7.40
N GLY A 30 7.13 5.25 6.48
CA GLY A 30 5.88 4.50 6.60
C GLY A 30 4.80 5.16 7.48
N LEU A 31 4.97 6.40 7.95
CA LEU A 31 3.94 7.07 8.74
C LEU A 31 2.80 7.57 7.83
N ALA A 32 1.57 7.36 8.25
CA ALA A 32 0.37 7.77 7.53
C ALA A 32 -0.12 9.17 7.94
N LEU A 33 0.76 10.19 7.86
CA LEU A 33 0.41 11.56 8.24
C LEU A 33 -0.71 12.14 7.37
N GLU A 34 -1.43 13.12 7.90
CA GLU A 34 -2.44 13.86 7.15
C GLU A 34 -1.81 14.81 6.13
N PHE A 35 -2.24 14.73 4.88
CA PHE A 35 -1.88 15.67 3.83
C PHE A 35 -2.86 15.58 2.64
N GLY A 36 -2.94 16.65 1.84
CA GLY A 36 -3.74 16.67 0.60
C GLY A 36 -2.89 17.07 -0.60
N CYS A 37 -1.93 17.98 -0.40
CA CYS A 37 -0.95 18.38 -1.41
C CYS A 37 0.47 18.21 -0.84
N THR A 38 1.48 18.40 -1.71
CA THR A 38 2.89 18.37 -1.30
C THR A 38 3.63 19.67 -1.64
N ASN A 39 2.86 20.73 -1.99
CA ASN A 39 3.41 21.99 -2.48
C ASN A 39 3.02 23.22 -1.62
N GLY A 40 2.43 22.98 -0.44
CA GLY A 40 2.09 24.02 0.50
C GLY A 40 0.83 24.85 0.17
N SER A 41 -0.06 24.37 -0.70
CA SER A 41 -1.26 25.11 -1.13
C SER A 41 -2.51 24.83 -0.30
N CYS A 42 -2.69 23.59 0.25
CA CYS A 42 -3.94 23.18 0.90
C CYS A 42 -3.96 23.39 2.42
N GLY A 43 -2.80 23.32 3.08
CA GLY A 43 -2.72 23.45 4.54
C GLY A 43 -3.09 22.18 5.32
N GLU A 44 -3.36 21.04 4.67
CA GLU A 44 -3.77 19.81 5.36
C GLU A 44 -2.62 19.15 6.15
N CYS A 45 -1.37 19.31 5.70
CA CYS A 45 -0.18 18.79 6.36
C CYS A 45 0.31 19.71 7.52
N ARG A 46 -0.62 20.34 8.27
CA ARG A 46 -0.24 21.16 9.40
C ARG A 46 0.22 20.29 10.56
N GLY A 47 1.38 20.62 11.11
CA GLY A 47 1.87 20.10 12.38
C GLY A 47 2.17 21.23 13.34
N ARG A 48 2.16 20.95 14.65
CA ARG A 48 2.54 21.89 15.68
C ARG A 48 3.84 21.43 16.32
N VAL A 49 4.90 22.22 16.16
CA VAL A 49 6.17 22.01 16.82
C VAL A 49 5.98 22.22 18.32
N ARG A 50 6.33 21.22 19.12
CA ARG A 50 6.28 21.25 20.58
C ARG A 50 7.65 21.48 21.16
N GLU A 51 8.67 20.89 20.57
CA GLU A 51 10.07 20.98 20.99
C GLU A 51 10.97 20.96 19.77
N GLY A 52 12.14 21.58 19.87
CA GLY A 52 13.14 21.63 18.80
C GLY A 52 12.93 22.76 17.79
N GLU A 53 13.74 22.78 16.74
CA GLU A 53 13.79 23.83 15.74
C GLU A 53 13.51 23.29 14.33
N VAL A 54 12.64 23.99 13.61
CA VAL A 54 12.31 23.69 12.21
C VAL A 54 12.56 24.90 11.33
N ARG A 55 13.00 24.65 10.12
CA ARG A 55 13.27 25.67 9.13
C ARG A 55 12.42 25.45 7.87
N ARG A 56 11.88 26.55 7.35
CA ARG A 56 11.16 26.51 6.07
C ARG A 56 12.17 26.39 4.92
N ILE A 57 11.97 25.38 4.05
CA ILE A 57 12.78 25.08 2.87
C ILE A 57 12.05 25.27 1.54
N ARG A 58 10.71 25.34 1.57
CA ARG A 58 9.86 25.60 0.40
C ARG A 58 8.93 26.78 0.66
N PHE A 59 8.69 27.58 -0.36
CA PHE A 59 7.63 28.60 -0.32
C PHE A 59 6.26 27.90 -0.31
N HIS A 60 5.26 28.55 0.30
CA HIS A 60 3.88 28.09 0.29
C HIS A 60 2.90 29.26 0.20
N ASP A 61 1.81 29.06 -0.52
CA ASP A 61 0.74 30.03 -0.69
C ASP A 61 -0.31 29.97 0.44
N TYR A 62 -0.34 28.86 1.19
CA TYR A 62 -1.26 28.71 2.31
C TYR A 62 -0.94 29.71 3.42
N VAL A 63 -1.96 30.43 3.87
CA VAL A 63 -1.82 31.45 4.93
C VAL A 63 -2.04 30.80 6.31
N ILE A 64 -0.94 30.60 7.05
CA ILE A 64 -0.99 30.26 8.47
C ILE A 64 -1.26 31.54 9.24
N ARG A 65 -2.31 31.56 10.06
CA ARG A 65 -2.68 32.74 10.85
C ARG A 65 -1.61 33.04 11.92
N ASP A 66 -1.47 34.31 12.31
CA ASP A 66 -0.41 34.69 13.26
C ASP A 66 -0.60 34.04 14.63
N ALA A 67 -1.83 33.74 15.05
CA ALA A 67 -2.10 32.97 16.26
C ALA A 67 -1.57 31.53 16.15
N GLU A 68 -1.73 30.88 15.02
CA GLU A 68 -1.24 29.53 14.74
C GLU A 68 0.30 29.50 14.68
N LYS A 69 0.93 30.49 14.05
CA LYS A 69 2.40 30.64 14.02
C LYS A 69 2.98 30.77 15.43
N ARG A 70 2.35 31.58 16.29
CA ARG A 70 2.77 31.72 17.72
C ARG A 70 2.63 30.41 18.49
N GLN A 71 1.75 29.50 18.05
CA GLN A 71 1.57 28.19 18.66
C GLN A 71 2.51 27.13 18.03
N GLY A 72 3.43 27.51 17.13
CA GLY A 72 4.37 26.62 16.51
C GLY A 72 3.82 25.85 15.28
N THR A 73 2.69 26.30 14.70
CA THR A 73 2.11 25.63 13.53
C THR A 73 3.00 25.84 12.28
N VAL A 74 3.31 24.74 11.59
CA VAL A 74 4.08 24.69 10.34
C VAL A 74 3.39 23.79 9.31
N LEU A 75 3.80 23.91 8.04
CA LEU A 75 3.43 22.96 6.99
C LEU A 75 4.55 21.94 6.83
N LEU A 76 4.28 20.66 7.14
CA LEU A 76 5.28 19.61 7.13
C LEU A 76 5.87 19.39 5.73
N CYS A 77 5.11 19.63 4.65
CA CYS A 77 5.61 19.55 3.28
C CYS A 77 6.57 20.70 2.88
N CYS A 78 6.68 21.76 3.69
CA CYS A 78 7.48 22.94 3.39
C CYS A 78 8.63 23.19 4.36
N CYS A 79 8.74 22.38 5.42
CA CYS A 79 9.73 22.55 6.48
C CYS A 79 10.61 21.31 6.62
N THR A 80 11.83 21.52 7.12
CA THR A 80 12.78 20.48 7.56
C THR A 80 13.14 20.71 9.04
N ALA A 81 13.72 19.71 9.69
CA ALA A 81 14.24 19.82 11.05
C ALA A 81 15.68 20.32 11.04
N ASP A 82 16.00 21.27 11.92
CA ASP A 82 17.37 21.75 12.16
C ASP A 82 17.95 21.19 13.49
N SER A 83 17.14 20.57 14.33
CA SER A 83 17.49 19.82 15.53
C SER A 83 16.55 18.62 15.68
N ASP A 84 16.71 17.78 16.68
CA ASP A 84 15.69 16.84 17.08
C ASP A 84 14.41 17.59 17.44
N VAL A 85 13.24 17.09 16.97
CA VAL A 85 11.96 17.81 17.01
C VAL A 85 10.85 16.91 17.48
N THR A 86 9.97 17.43 18.33
CA THR A 86 8.69 16.82 18.67
C THR A 86 7.55 17.60 18.01
N ILE A 87 6.73 16.93 17.22
CA ILE A 87 5.65 17.53 16.43
C ILE A 87 4.33 16.82 16.73
N GLU A 88 3.30 17.59 17.02
CA GLU A 88 1.92 17.10 17.07
C GLU A 88 1.32 17.23 15.66
N ALA A 89 0.91 16.10 15.06
CA ALA A 89 0.34 16.04 13.72
C ALA A 89 -0.73 14.94 13.63
N GLY A 90 -1.70 15.11 12.72
CA GLY A 90 -2.69 14.08 12.43
C GLY A 90 -2.03 12.89 11.70
N GLU A 91 -2.25 11.70 12.23
CA GLU A 91 -1.83 10.42 11.66
C GLU A 91 -3.04 9.49 11.56
N ALA A 92 -3.20 8.78 10.44
CA ALA A 92 -4.24 7.77 10.32
C ALA A 92 -3.88 6.55 11.15
N SER A 93 -4.80 6.10 11.98
CA SER A 93 -4.71 4.88 12.77
C SER A 93 -5.39 3.68 12.10
N GLY A 94 -6.14 3.93 11.04
CA GLY A 94 -6.85 2.88 10.31
C GLY A 94 -7.43 3.36 8.98
N PRO A 95 -8.03 2.42 8.22
CA PRO A 95 -8.54 2.70 6.88
C PRO A 95 -9.70 3.73 6.84
N ASP A 96 -10.43 3.90 7.92
CA ASP A 96 -11.55 4.83 8.01
C ASP A 96 -11.09 6.29 8.20
N ASP A 97 -9.85 6.52 8.62
CA ASP A 97 -9.27 7.85 8.83
C ASP A 97 -8.81 8.50 7.52
N ILE A 98 -8.75 7.73 6.43
CA ILE A 98 -8.34 8.25 5.14
C ILE A 98 -9.56 8.40 4.21
N PRO A 99 -9.98 9.64 3.93
CA PRO A 99 -11.13 9.87 3.05
C PRO A 99 -10.83 9.46 1.62
N VAL A 100 -11.90 9.11 0.87
CA VAL A 100 -11.79 8.85 -0.57
C VAL A 100 -11.34 10.11 -1.29
N GLN A 101 -10.28 9.99 -2.06
CA GLN A 101 -9.68 11.05 -2.84
C GLN A 101 -9.93 10.83 -4.33
N ASN A 102 -9.87 11.92 -5.10
CA ASN A 102 -9.94 11.88 -6.56
C ASN A 102 -8.67 12.53 -7.11
N VAL A 103 -7.81 11.74 -7.72
CA VAL A 103 -6.57 12.22 -8.32
C VAL A 103 -6.45 11.79 -9.78
N ARG A 104 -5.73 12.58 -10.58
CA ARG A 104 -5.41 12.22 -11.95
C ARG A 104 -4.02 11.61 -12.01
N ALA A 105 -3.89 10.58 -12.84
CA ALA A 105 -2.61 9.94 -13.07
C ALA A 105 -2.34 9.76 -14.57
N ARG A 106 -1.07 9.57 -14.91
CA ARG A 106 -0.60 9.26 -16.26
C ARG A 106 0.24 8.00 -16.24
N LEU A 107 0.30 7.32 -17.37
CA LEU A 107 1.23 6.22 -17.54
C LEU A 107 2.67 6.69 -17.32
N TYR A 108 3.37 6.04 -16.40
CA TYR A 108 4.81 6.22 -16.20
C TYR A 108 5.59 5.10 -16.87
N ARG A 109 5.31 3.85 -16.51
CA ARG A 109 5.91 2.63 -17.04
C ARG A 109 4.85 1.54 -17.14
N GLN A 110 5.02 0.62 -18.07
CA GLN A 110 4.26 -0.63 -18.12
C GLN A 110 5.13 -1.74 -18.66
N GLU A 111 4.84 -2.97 -18.23
CA GLU A 111 5.53 -4.16 -18.64
C GLU A 111 4.56 -5.34 -18.66
N ARG A 112 4.57 -6.14 -19.72
CA ARG A 112 3.88 -7.41 -19.75
C ARG A 112 4.81 -8.46 -19.14
N VAL A 113 4.51 -8.86 -17.91
CA VAL A 113 5.37 -9.73 -17.08
C VAL A 113 5.02 -11.22 -17.21
N ALA A 114 3.82 -11.52 -17.74
CA ALA A 114 3.36 -12.86 -18.09
C ALA A 114 2.34 -12.77 -19.23
N ASP A 115 1.93 -13.92 -19.78
CA ASP A 115 0.96 -13.96 -20.88
C ASP A 115 -0.36 -13.27 -20.54
N SER A 116 -0.79 -13.35 -19.30
CA SER A 116 -2.03 -12.79 -18.82
C SER A 116 -1.85 -11.64 -17.82
N VAL A 117 -0.63 -11.18 -17.52
CA VAL A 117 -0.39 -10.15 -16.50
C VAL A 117 0.45 -9.00 -17.04
N ALA A 118 -0.06 -7.78 -16.85
CA ALA A 118 0.69 -6.55 -17.07
C ALA A 118 0.85 -5.79 -15.75
N VAL A 119 2.08 -5.38 -15.45
CA VAL A 119 2.39 -4.45 -14.35
C VAL A 119 2.46 -3.04 -14.92
N VAL A 120 1.68 -2.15 -14.34
CA VAL A 120 1.54 -0.77 -14.79
C VAL A 120 1.86 0.18 -13.64
N HIS A 121 2.79 1.07 -13.88
CA HIS A 121 3.11 2.16 -12.97
C HIS A 121 2.43 3.43 -13.46
N LEU A 122 1.54 3.97 -12.66
CA LEU A 122 0.91 5.25 -12.89
C LEU A 122 1.57 6.30 -12.01
N ARG A 123 1.80 7.49 -12.55
CA ARG A 123 2.29 8.63 -11.80
C ARG A 123 1.18 9.64 -11.59
N VAL A 124 0.89 9.95 -10.32
CA VAL A 124 -0.07 10.97 -9.93
C VAL A 124 0.42 12.35 -10.42
N MET A 125 -0.49 13.18 -10.89
CA MET A 125 -0.14 14.50 -11.44
C MET A 125 0.34 15.45 -10.33
N ARG A 126 1.26 16.33 -10.70
CA ARG A 126 1.93 17.28 -9.78
C ARG A 126 0.95 18.00 -8.85
N GLY A 127 1.39 18.19 -7.60
CA GLY A 127 0.67 18.90 -6.55
C GLY A 127 -0.31 18.06 -5.76
N LYS A 128 -0.44 16.77 -6.09
CA LYS A 128 -1.22 15.78 -5.30
C LYS A 128 -0.44 14.49 -5.17
N MET A 129 -0.74 13.75 -4.11
CA MET A 129 -0.36 12.35 -3.92
C MET A 129 -1.62 11.60 -3.52
N LEU A 130 -1.67 10.32 -3.74
CA LEU A 130 -2.72 9.48 -3.18
C LEU A 130 -2.27 9.04 -1.78
N ARG A 131 -3.04 9.41 -0.76
CA ARG A 131 -2.87 8.91 0.59
C ARG A 131 -3.66 7.61 0.73
N PHE A 132 -3.03 6.53 1.13
CA PHE A 132 -3.64 5.21 1.33
C PHE A 132 -2.82 4.38 2.32
N LEU A 133 -3.39 3.30 2.83
CA LEU A 133 -2.68 2.28 3.62
C LEU A 133 -2.31 1.10 2.73
N ALA A 134 -1.21 0.43 3.06
CA ALA A 134 -0.77 -0.76 2.35
C ALA A 134 -1.86 -1.84 2.31
N GLY A 135 -2.09 -2.39 1.11
CA GLY A 135 -3.13 -3.39 0.87
C GLY A 135 -4.48 -2.85 0.41
N GLN A 136 -4.71 -1.52 0.50
CA GLN A 136 -5.95 -0.91 -0.01
C GLN A 136 -6.02 -0.91 -1.54
N HIS A 137 -7.22 -0.73 -2.06
CA HIS A 137 -7.51 -0.68 -3.49
C HIS A 137 -8.07 0.69 -3.92
N ILE A 138 -8.07 0.91 -5.22
CA ILE A 138 -8.60 2.10 -5.89
C ILE A 138 -9.59 1.70 -6.97
N ARG A 139 -10.46 2.62 -7.34
CA ARG A 139 -11.22 2.58 -8.58
C ARG A 139 -10.46 3.34 -9.65
N LEU A 140 -10.12 2.65 -10.73
CA LEU A 140 -9.44 3.21 -11.88
C LEU A 140 -10.40 3.38 -13.05
N THR A 141 -10.40 4.58 -13.65
CA THR A 141 -11.20 4.89 -14.85
C THR A 141 -10.28 5.42 -15.96
N LEU A 142 -10.50 4.94 -17.16
CA LEU A 142 -9.88 5.42 -18.39
C LEU A 142 -10.99 5.66 -19.42
N ALA A 143 -10.93 6.78 -20.14
CA ALA A 143 -11.91 7.09 -21.18
C ALA A 143 -12.05 5.95 -22.20
N GLY A 144 -13.31 5.55 -22.50
CA GLY A 144 -13.63 4.45 -23.40
C GLY A 144 -13.43 3.06 -22.81
N SER A 145 -13.32 2.93 -21.48
CA SER A 145 -13.29 1.65 -20.76
C SER A 145 -14.23 1.67 -19.57
N LYS A 146 -14.70 0.51 -19.16
CA LYS A 146 -15.38 0.35 -17.87
C LYS A 146 -14.37 0.57 -16.74
N ALA A 147 -14.82 1.19 -15.65
CA ALA A 147 -14.01 1.34 -14.46
C ALA A 147 -13.71 -0.03 -13.83
N ALA A 148 -12.53 -0.18 -13.25
CA ALA A 148 -12.14 -1.36 -12.50
C ALA A 148 -11.63 -0.99 -11.10
N ASP A 149 -11.93 -1.82 -10.13
CA ASP A 149 -11.35 -1.74 -8.80
C ASP A 149 -10.08 -2.60 -8.77
N LEU A 150 -8.94 -2.00 -8.37
CA LEU A 150 -7.62 -2.60 -8.42
C LEU A 150 -6.86 -2.34 -7.12
N SER A 151 -6.27 -3.38 -6.55
CA SER A 151 -5.39 -3.25 -5.39
C SER A 151 -4.10 -2.52 -5.79
N VAL A 152 -3.63 -1.62 -4.92
CA VAL A 152 -2.35 -0.96 -5.10
C VAL A 152 -1.24 -1.89 -4.63
N ALA A 153 -0.27 -2.16 -5.51
CA ALA A 153 0.83 -3.09 -5.27
C ALA A 153 2.08 -2.43 -4.69
N SER A 154 2.21 -1.10 -4.82
CA SER A 154 3.31 -0.32 -4.25
C SER A 154 3.06 0.03 -2.78
N CYS A 155 4.14 0.26 -2.04
CA CYS A 155 4.07 0.81 -0.69
C CYS A 155 3.43 2.22 -0.70
N PRO A 156 2.62 2.60 0.31
CA PRO A 156 2.08 3.96 0.46
C PRO A 156 3.15 5.03 0.72
N CYS A 157 4.35 4.66 1.09
CA CYS A 157 5.50 5.54 1.26
C CYS A 157 5.86 6.33 -0.02
N ASP A 158 5.44 5.86 -1.22
CA ASP A 158 5.50 6.60 -2.48
C ASP A 158 4.10 6.80 -3.08
N GLY A 159 3.33 7.70 -2.51
CA GLY A 159 1.99 8.03 -3.01
C GLY A 159 1.96 8.78 -4.35
N LEU A 160 3.11 9.04 -4.98
CA LEU A 160 3.22 9.59 -6.34
C LEU A 160 3.18 8.52 -7.41
N ASN A 161 3.72 7.33 -7.13
CA ASN A 161 3.83 6.25 -8.09
C ASN A 161 2.98 5.07 -7.60
N LEU A 162 1.94 4.74 -8.37
CA LEU A 162 1.03 3.64 -8.07
C LEU A 162 1.37 2.47 -8.98
N GLU A 163 1.77 1.35 -8.40
CA GLU A 163 1.93 0.08 -9.11
C GLU A 163 0.62 -0.70 -9.07
N LEU A 164 0.14 -1.12 -10.23
CA LEU A 164 -1.10 -1.87 -10.40
C LEU A 164 -0.84 -3.11 -11.24
N HIS A 165 -1.36 -4.25 -10.81
CA HIS A 165 -1.26 -5.52 -11.55
C HIS A 165 -2.58 -5.79 -12.26
N PHE A 166 -2.53 -5.85 -13.58
CA PHE A 166 -3.68 -6.09 -14.43
C PHE A 166 -3.69 -7.53 -14.92
N ASP A 167 -4.78 -8.19 -14.64
CA ASP A 167 -5.17 -9.48 -15.21
C ASP A 167 -6.59 -9.32 -15.76
N PRO A 168 -6.95 -9.94 -16.93
CA PRO A 168 -8.32 -9.85 -17.44
C PRO A 168 -9.39 -10.33 -16.44
N GLY A 169 -9.01 -11.24 -15.53
CA GLY A 169 -9.90 -11.74 -14.49
C GLY A 169 -10.23 -10.71 -13.42
N ASN A 170 -9.30 -9.79 -13.08
CA ASN A 170 -9.52 -8.77 -12.06
C ASN A 170 -9.92 -7.39 -12.61
N ALA A 171 -9.53 -7.08 -13.85
CA ALA A 171 -9.67 -5.75 -14.44
C ALA A 171 -10.49 -5.71 -15.75
N GLY A 172 -11.02 -6.84 -16.21
CA GLY A 172 -11.89 -6.93 -17.38
C GLY A 172 -11.32 -6.21 -18.61
N ASP A 173 -12.07 -5.25 -19.16
CA ASP A 173 -11.70 -4.44 -20.32
C ASP A 173 -10.38 -3.66 -20.10
N LEU A 174 -10.19 -3.07 -18.92
CA LEU A 174 -8.93 -2.40 -18.59
C LEU A 174 -7.75 -3.38 -18.55
N GLY A 175 -7.96 -4.61 -18.08
CA GLY A 175 -6.95 -5.66 -18.10
C GLY A 175 -6.54 -6.04 -19.51
N ALA A 176 -7.49 -6.22 -20.42
CA ALA A 176 -7.21 -6.49 -21.84
C ALA A 176 -6.44 -5.33 -22.50
N ARG A 177 -6.81 -4.07 -22.20
CA ARG A 177 -6.09 -2.88 -22.69
C ARG A 177 -4.69 -2.76 -22.11
N ALA A 178 -4.49 -3.10 -20.83
CA ALA A 178 -3.18 -3.12 -20.22
C ALA A 178 -2.23 -4.12 -20.90
N LEU A 179 -2.73 -5.31 -21.22
CA LEU A 179 -1.98 -6.33 -21.98
C LEU A 179 -1.66 -5.90 -23.41
N ALA A 180 -2.56 -5.15 -24.06
CA ALA A 180 -2.31 -4.56 -25.38
C ALA A 180 -1.37 -3.35 -25.33
N GLY A 181 -1.22 -2.73 -24.18
CA GLY A 181 -0.39 -1.57 -23.92
C GLY A 181 -1.16 -0.25 -23.90
N PHE A 182 -1.13 0.45 -22.76
CA PHE A 182 -1.63 1.82 -22.63
C PHE A 182 -0.72 2.81 -23.36
N ARG A 183 -1.31 3.92 -23.81
CA ARG A 183 -0.59 4.99 -24.50
C ARG A 183 -0.05 6.01 -23.50
N LYS A 184 1.07 6.65 -23.82
CA LYS A 184 1.63 7.78 -23.03
C LYS A 184 0.65 8.96 -22.88
N THR A 185 -0.28 9.08 -23.81
CA THR A 185 -1.34 10.11 -23.81
C THR A 185 -2.53 9.76 -22.93
N ASP A 186 -2.67 8.50 -22.50
CA ASP A 186 -3.78 8.07 -21.64
C ASP A 186 -3.74 8.81 -20.32
N ARG A 187 -4.93 9.19 -19.86
CA ARG A 187 -5.15 9.91 -18.59
C ARG A 187 -6.11 9.09 -17.75
N PHE A 188 -5.65 8.74 -16.58
CA PHE A 188 -6.40 7.91 -15.65
C PHE A 188 -7.01 8.78 -14.56
N GLN A 189 -8.25 8.49 -14.20
CA GLN A 189 -8.89 8.98 -12.99
C GLN A 189 -8.76 7.87 -11.93
N VAL A 190 -8.20 8.23 -10.80
CA VAL A 190 -8.00 7.35 -9.63
C VAL A 190 -8.92 7.86 -8.51
N GLU A 191 -9.79 6.99 -8.02
CA GLU A 191 -10.67 7.26 -6.89
C GLU A 191 -10.38 6.24 -5.78
N GLY A 192 -10.01 6.69 -4.62
CA GLY A 192 -9.65 5.86 -3.48
C GLY A 192 -8.97 6.66 -2.36
N PRO A 193 -8.47 5.99 -1.32
CA PRO A 193 -8.42 4.53 -1.16
C PRO A 193 -9.78 3.93 -0.75
N ARG A 194 -9.85 2.60 -0.84
CA ARG A 194 -10.98 1.79 -0.40
C ARG A 194 -10.49 0.46 0.17
N GLY A 195 -11.30 -0.16 1.02
CA GLY A 195 -11.02 -1.48 1.58
C GLY A 195 -10.31 -1.44 2.92
N ARG A 196 -10.45 -2.55 3.66
CA ARG A 196 -9.95 -2.73 5.04
C ARG A 196 -8.89 -3.84 5.12
N PHE A 197 -8.36 -4.28 4.00
CA PHE A 197 -7.25 -5.22 3.93
C PHE A 197 -5.95 -4.45 4.13
N THR A 198 -5.60 -4.20 5.39
CA THR A 198 -4.44 -3.38 5.77
C THR A 198 -3.65 -4.08 6.87
N LEU A 199 -2.36 -3.76 6.98
CA LEU A 199 -1.48 -4.28 8.01
C LEU A 199 -1.98 -3.87 9.41
N ASP A 200 -2.04 -4.83 10.34
CA ASP A 200 -2.18 -4.56 11.76
C ASP A 200 -0.80 -4.24 12.36
N GLU A 201 -0.42 -2.96 12.34
CA GLU A 201 0.89 -2.50 12.82
C GLU A 201 1.06 -2.66 14.34
N GLY A 202 -0.04 -2.89 15.08
CA GLY A 202 -0.02 -3.13 16.52
C GLY A 202 0.25 -4.58 16.91
N SER A 203 0.32 -5.50 15.95
CA SER A 203 0.59 -6.91 16.18
C SER A 203 2.09 -7.20 16.19
N ASP A 204 2.53 -8.03 17.13
CA ASP A 204 3.89 -8.58 17.22
C ASP A 204 3.99 -10.02 16.69
N ARG A 205 2.89 -10.55 16.11
CA ARG A 205 2.79 -11.92 15.62
C ARG A 205 3.48 -12.09 14.29
N PRO A 206 3.99 -13.31 13.97
CA PRO A 206 4.43 -13.63 12.62
C PRO A 206 3.33 -13.36 11.59
N LEU A 207 3.72 -12.77 10.45
CA LEU A 207 2.82 -12.42 9.36
C LEU A 207 2.82 -13.52 8.30
N VAL A 208 1.67 -14.09 8.02
CA VAL A 208 1.50 -15.11 6.98
C VAL A 208 0.68 -14.53 5.83
N PHE A 209 1.29 -14.45 4.67
CA PHE A 209 0.67 -13.97 3.44
C PHE A 209 0.35 -15.15 2.53
N ILE A 210 -0.91 -15.28 2.14
CA ILE A 210 -1.36 -16.30 1.18
C ILE A 210 -2.02 -15.58 0.01
N ALA A 211 -1.42 -15.67 -1.16
CA ALA A 211 -1.90 -14.99 -2.34
C ALA A 211 -2.05 -15.93 -3.54
N ARG A 212 -3.00 -15.64 -4.43
CA ARG A 212 -3.18 -16.38 -5.67
C ARG A 212 -3.08 -15.46 -6.89
N ASP A 213 -2.26 -15.87 -7.86
CA ASP A 213 -2.08 -15.18 -9.14
C ASP A 213 -1.82 -13.66 -8.97
N ALA A 214 -2.52 -12.79 -9.70
CA ALA A 214 -2.34 -11.33 -9.59
C ALA A 214 -2.87 -10.72 -8.29
N ALA A 215 -3.59 -11.49 -7.46
CA ALA A 215 -4.00 -11.05 -6.14
C ALA A 215 -2.81 -10.97 -5.14
N VAL A 216 -1.60 -11.26 -5.56
CA VAL A 216 -0.37 -10.93 -4.82
C VAL A 216 -0.15 -9.41 -4.70
N ALA A 217 -0.81 -8.59 -5.52
CA ALA A 217 -0.63 -7.14 -5.55
C ALA A 217 -0.81 -6.45 -4.18
N PRO A 218 -1.92 -6.58 -3.45
CA PRO A 218 -2.09 -5.97 -2.14
C PRO A 218 -1.15 -6.56 -1.09
N VAL A 219 -0.81 -7.84 -1.20
CA VAL A 219 0.15 -8.51 -0.32
C VAL A 219 1.56 -7.92 -0.50
N LYS A 220 2.00 -7.69 -1.75
CA LYS A 220 3.26 -7.01 -2.05
C LYS A 220 3.33 -5.64 -1.37
N SER A 221 2.25 -4.85 -1.48
CA SER A 221 2.17 -3.54 -0.83
C SER A 221 2.37 -3.63 0.69
N ILE A 222 1.73 -4.62 1.34
CA ILE A 222 1.85 -4.84 2.80
C ILE A 222 3.27 -5.29 3.15
N ILE A 223 3.87 -6.22 2.41
CA ILE A 223 5.24 -6.69 2.64
C ILE A 223 6.24 -5.52 2.52
N GLU A 224 6.15 -4.71 1.46
CA GLU A 224 7.02 -3.55 1.29
C GLU A 224 6.86 -2.54 2.43
N HIS A 225 5.62 -2.36 2.90
CA HIS A 225 5.33 -1.46 4.01
C HIS A 225 5.89 -2.01 5.33
N ALA A 226 5.71 -3.29 5.62
CA ALA A 226 6.26 -3.95 6.79
C ALA A 226 7.81 -3.86 6.84
N ILE A 227 8.48 -4.02 5.69
CA ILE A 227 9.92 -3.84 5.56
C ILE A 227 10.31 -2.38 5.84
N ASN A 228 9.56 -1.41 5.31
CA ASN A 228 9.83 0.00 5.55
C ASN A 228 9.61 0.43 7.01
N LEU A 229 8.73 -0.24 7.72
CA LEU A 229 8.52 -0.06 9.15
C LEU A 229 9.57 -0.78 10.00
N GLU A 230 10.50 -1.50 9.35
CA GLU A 230 11.53 -2.31 10.02
C GLU A 230 10.93 -3.30 11.04
N LEU A 231 9.75 -3.88 10.68
CA LEU A 231 9.10 -4.85 11.55
C LEU A 231 9.98 -6.07 11.73
N SER A 232 10.15 -6.51 12.99
CA SER A 232 11.08 -7.59 13.36
C SER A 232 10.44 -8.99 13.36
N GLN A 233 9.10 -9.08 13.26
CA GLN A 233 8.42 -10.39 13.25
C GLN A 233 8.64 -11.12 11.92
N PRO A 234 8.72 -12.46 11.95
CA PRO A 234 8.85 -13.28 10.76
C PRO A 234 7.70 -13.09 9.77
N MET A 235 8.04 -13.04 8.49
CA MET A 235 7.09 -12.91 7.38
C MET A 235 7.18 -14.14 6.47
N TYR A 236 6.03 -14.76 6.16
CA TYR A 236 5.92 -15.94 5.31
C TYR A 236 5.03 -15.65 4.13
N LEU A 237 5.54 -15.72 2.91
CA LEU A 237 4.76 -15.55 1.67
C LEU A 237 4.54 -16.90 0.97
N TYR A 238 3.30 -17.35 0.92
CA TYR A 238 2.83 -18.47 0.10
C TYR A 238 2.11 -17.92 -1.12
N TRP A 239 2.80 -17.89 -2.26
CA TRP A 239 2.23 -17.38 -3.49
C TRP A 239 1.87 -18.53 -4.43
N HIS A 240 0.58 -18.69 -4.67
CA HIS A 240 0.02 -19.74 -5.51
C HIS A 240 -0.18 -19.25 -6.94
N ALA A 241 0.40 -19.95 -7.92
CA ALA A 241 0.16 -19.71 -9.33
C ALA A 241 -0.75 -20.80 -9.90
N SER A 242 -1.90 -20.38 -10.48
CA SER A 242 -2.83 -21.30 -11.16
C SER A 242 -2.34 -21.76 -12.53
N ARG A 243 -1.36 -21.05 -13.11
CA ARG A 243 -0.80 -21.32 -14.46
C ARG A 243 0.70 -21.56 -14.38
N PRO A 244 1.28 -22.34 -15.29
CA PRO A 244 2.72 -22.41 -15.45
C PRO A 244 3.31 -21.00 -15.66
N ASN A 245 4.46 -20.71 -15.07
CA ASN A 245 5.12 -19.40 -15.13
C ASN A 245 4.29 -18.22 -14.56
N GLY A 246 3.28 -18.51 -13.75
CA GLY A 246 2.42 -17.49 -13.13
C GLY A 246 3.07 -16.70 -12.01
N HIS A 247 4.25 -17.12 -11.52
CA HIS A 247 5.01 -16.40 -10.48
C HIS A 247 5.87 -15.28 -11.11
N TYR A 248 5.22 -14.28 -11.71
CA TYR A 248 5.88 -13.21 -12.47
C TYR A 248 6.78 -12.28 -11.63
N LEU A 249 6.67 -12.30 -10.30
CA LEU A 249 7.55 -11.62 -9.36
C LEU A 249 8.47 -12.59 -8.60
N HIS A 250 8.68 -13.82 -9.13
CA HIS A 250 9.52 -14.84 -8.46
C HIS A 250 10.89 -14.32 -8.06
N ASN A 251 11.60 -13.69 -9.00
CA ASN A 251 12.95 -13.18 -8.73
C ASN A 251 12.94 -12.05 -7.69
N TYR A 252 11.89 -11.22 -7.68
CA TYR A 252 11.73 -10.16 -6.70
C TYR A 252 11.59 -10.72 -5.27
N PHE A 253 10.65 -11.63 -5.05
CA PHE A 253 10.44 -12.20 -3.71
C PHE A 253 11.58 -13.12 -3.27
N ARG A 254 12.22 -13.82 -4.22
CA ARG A 254 13.43 -14.59 -3.91
C ARG A 254 14.56 -13.68 -3.46
N SER A 255 14.79 -12.55 -4.12
CA SER A 255 15.81 -11.59 -3.71
C SER A 255 15.53 -10.99 -2.33
N LEU A 256 14.27 -10.79 -1.96
CA LEU A 256 13.91 -10.39 -0.60
C LEU A 256 14.23 -11.50 0.41
N ALA A 257 13.92 -12.75 0.09
CA ALA A 257 14.22 -13.88 0.97
C ALA A 257 15.73 -14.16 1.09
N ASP A 258 16.52 -13.84 0.06
CA ASP A 258 17.98 -13.93 0.11
C ASP A 258 18.61 -12.77 0.94
N ALA A 259 17.92 -11.64 1.07
CA ALA A 259 18.43 -10.43 1.75
C ALA A 259 17.92 -10.26 3.18
N LEU A 260 16.82 -10.88 3.56
CA LEU A 260 16.13 -10.69 4.85
C LEU A 260 15.95 -12.04 5.54
N ASP A 261 16.63 -12.25 6.66
CA ASP A 261 16.62 -13.53 7.42
C ASP A 261 15.22 -13.95 7.86
N GLU A 262 14.35 -12.97 8.17
CA GLU A 262 12.98 -13.19 8.67
C GLU A 262 11.93 -13.17 7.55
N PHE A 263 12.31 -13.13 6.25
CA PHE A 263 11.38 -13.20 5.14
C PHE A 263 11.48 -14.54 4.41
N HIS A 264 10.42 -15.34 4.46
CA HIS A 264 10.34 -16.69 3.89
C HIS A 264 9.39 -16.72 2.69
N TYR A 265 9.91 -17.07 1.51
CA TYR A 265 9.12 -17.14 0.27
C TYR A 265 8.91 -18.58 -0.18
N ARG A 266 7.65 -18.96 -0.38
CA ARG A 266 7.21 -20.30 -0.85
C ARG A 266 6.32 -20.17 -2.09
N PRO A 267 6.88 -20.26 -3.31
CA PRO A 267 6.08 -20.37 -4.52
C PRO A 267 5.39 -21.73 -4.56
N THR A 268 4.08 -21.74 -4.79
CA THR A 268 3.28 -22.96 -4.89
C THR A 268 2.48 -22.98 -6.19
N GLY A 269 2.06 -24.17 -6.65
CA GLY A 269 1.30 -24.33 -7.89
C GLY A 269 0.29 -25.48 -7.80
N GLY A 270 -0.66 -25.51 -8.76
CA GLY A 270 -1.72 -26.52 -8.79
C GLY A 270 -2.89 -26.24 -7.85
N ALA A 271 -3.58 -27.26 -7.33
CA ALA A 271 -4.60 -27.10 -6.31
C ALA A 271 -3.94 -26.75 -4.98
N MET A 272 -4.54 -25.85 -4.19
CA MET A 272 -4.07 -25.60 -2.84
C MET A 272 -4.23 -26.90 -2.04
N SER A 273 -3.14 -27.61 -1.87
CA SER A 273 -3.10 -28.86 -1.11
C SER A 273 -2.85 -28.53 0.38
N ALA A 274 -3.21 -29.50 1.25
CA ALA A 274 -2.87 -29.45 2.67
C ALA A 274 -1.35 -29.24 2.92
N VAL A 275 -0.51 -29.60 1.96
CA VAL A 275 0.96 -29.46 1.99
C VAL A 275 1.41 -28.00 2.15
N ALA A 276 0.74 -27.04 1.49
CA ALA A 276 1.06 -25.61 1.66
C ALA A 276 0.74 -25.11 3.09
N LEU A 277 -0.05 -25.86 3.84
CA LEU A 277 -0.41 -25.56 5.22
C LEU A 277 0.36 -26.41 6.25
N GLU A 278 1.12 -27.41 5.82
CA GLU A 278 1.93 -28.25 6.73
C GLU A 278 3.17 -27.51 7.23
N ASP A 279 3.72 -26.61 6.39
CA ASP A 279 4.88 -25.77 6.73
C ASP A 279 4.49 -24.41 7.38
N LEU A 280 3.20 -24.16 7.63
CA LEU A 280 2.77 -22.94 8.31
C LEU A 280 3.20 -22.98 9.78
N PRO A 281 3.66 -21.86 10.34
CA PRO A 281 3.74 -21.69 11.79
C PRO A 281 2.39 -21.99 12.43
N ASP A 282 2.38 -22.27 13.73
CA ASP A 282 1.15 -22.54 14.47
C ASP A 282 0.05 -21.53 14.12
N PRO A 283 -1.06 -21.95 13.46
CA PRO A 283 -2.12 -21.02 13.04
C PRO A 283 -2.71 -20.21 14.19
N GLY A 284 -2.68 -20.73 15.42
CA GLY A 284 -3.13 -20.00 16.60
C GLY A 284 -2.23 -18.81 17.00
N ALA A 285 -1.00 -18.78 16.50
CA ALA A 285 0.03 -17.80 16.88
C ALA A 285 0.33 -16.75 15.81
N VAL A 286 -0.32 -16.78 14.63
CA VAL A 286 0.02 -15.91 13.48
C VAL A 286 -1.14 -14.98 13.10
N ASP A 287 -0.81 -13.95 12.31
CA ASP A 287 -1.77 -13.14 11.56
C ASP A 287 -1.73 -13.55 10.09
N VAL A 288 -2.88 -13.87 9.51
CA VAL A 288 -2.98 -14.37 8.15
C VAL A 288 -3.64 -13.34 7.24
N TYR A 289 -2.94 -12.97 6.16
CA TYR A 289 -3.39 -12.08 5.11
C TYR A 289 -3.66 -12.87 3.84
N LEU A 290 -4.94 -13.05 3.50
CA LEU A 290 -5.39 -13.92 2.42
C LEU A 290 -5.98 -13.11 1.26
N SER A 291 -5.42 -13.27 0.06
CA SER A 291 -5.87 -12.59 -1.16
C SER A 291 -5.97 -13.55 -2.34
N GLY A 292 -7.12 -13.54 -3.03
CA GLY A 292 -7.40 -14.41 -4.16
C GLY A 292 -8.86 -14.39 -4.59
N GLY A 293 -9.21 -15.13 -5.63
CA GLY A 293 -10.60 -15.28 -6.07
C GLY A 293 -11.48 -15.96 -5.01
N GLY A 294 -12.79 -15.71 -5.05
CA GLY A 294 -13.74 -16.14 -4.00
C GLY A 294 -13.62 -17.61 -3.58
N ALA A 295 -13.64 -18.54 -4.53
CA ALA A 295 -13.52 -19.98 -4.23
C ALA A 295 -12.18 -20.37 -3.56
N PHE A 296 -11.09 -19.68 -3.95
CA PHE A 296 -9.78 -19.88 -3.30
C PHE A 296 -9.79 -19.38 -1.87
N VAL A 297 -10.30 -18.19 -1.65
CA VAL A 297 -10.42 -17.56 -0.33
C VAL A 297 -11.30 -18.39 0.60
N GLU A 298 -12.46 -18.85 0.13
CA GLU A 298 -13.38 -19.71 0.91
C GLU A 298 -12.71 -21.01 1.33
N SER A 299 -12.06 -21.70 0.38
CA SER A 299 -11.35 -22.96 0.66
C SER A 299 -10.20 -22.76 1.63
N ALA A 300 -9.37 -21.72 1.42
CA ALA A 300 -8.25 -21.41 2.28
C ALA A 300 -8.68 -21.04 3.71
N SER A 301 -9.70 -20.17 3.82
CA SER A 301 -10.24 -19.76 5.12
C SER A 301 -10.76 -20.96 5.92
N ALA A 302 -11.54 -21.84 5.28
CA ALA A 302 -12.07 -23.03 5.94
C ALA A 302 -10.96 -23.94 6.49
N LEU A 303 -9.90 -24.14 5.69
CA LEU A 303 -8.75 -24.96 6.12
C LEU A 303 -7.97 -24.32 7.27
N LEU A 304 -7.74 -23.01 7.23
CA LEU A 304 -7.02 -22.28 8.27
C LEU A 304 -7.77 -22.27 9.60
N LEU A 305 -9.09 -22.00 9.56
CA LEU A 305 -9.95 -22.02 10.73
C LEU A 305 -10.04 -23.43 11.34
N ALA A 306 -10.13 -24.47 10.50
CA ALA A 306 -10.10 -25.87 10.95
C ALA A 306 -8.77 -26.27 11.64
N LYS A 307 -7.67 -25.59 11.29
CA LYS A 307 -6.35 -25.75 11.92
C LYS A 307 -6.13 -24.87 13.16
N GLY A 308 -7.15 -24.15 13.62
CA GLY A 308 -7.09 -23.36 14.84
C GLY A 308 -6.75 -21.88 14.68
N LEU A 309 -6.72 -21.35 13.43
CA LEU A 309 -6.65 -19.91 13.23
C LEU A 309 -7.89 -19.24 13.81
N ARG A 310 -7.72 -18.16 14.56
CA ARG A 310 -8.83 -17.36 15.05
C ARG A 310 -9.34 -16.41 13.97
N GLU A 311 -10.66 -16.25 13.87
CA GLU A 311 -11.31 -15.46 12.83
C GLU A 311 -10.83 -13.99 12.83
N GLU A 312 -10.62 -13.40 14.00
CA GLU A 312 -10.13 -12.04 14.17
C GLU A 312 -8.67 -11.83 13.70
N ARG A 313 -7.95 -12.93 13.41
CA ARG A 313 -6.58 -12.93 12.90
C ARG A 313 -6.49 -13.31 11.42
N LEU A 314 -7.65 -13.41 10.76
CA LEU A 314 -7.76 -13.67 9.33
C LEU A 314 -8.20 -12.41 8.59
N PHE A 315 -7.26 -11.76 7.96
CA PHE A 315 -7.49 -10.59 7.11
C PHE A 315 -7.71 -11.03 5.67
N ILE A 316 -8.80 -10.61 5.06
CA ILE A 316 -9.17 -11.06 3.72
C ILE A 316 -9.36 -9.88 2.78
N ASP A 317 -8.72 -9.94 1.61
CA ASP A 317 -8.98 -8.99 0.52
C ASP A 317 -10.36 -9.23 -0.08
N ALA A 318 -11.30 -8.34 0.25
CA ALA A 318 -12.70 -8.42 -0.20
C ALA A 318 -12.87 -8.06 -1.68
N LEU A 319 -11.87 -7.42 -2.31
CA LEU A 319 -11.96 -7.00 -3.71
C LEU A 319 -12.15 -8.21 -4.64
N ASN A 320 -11.42 -9.28 -4.37
CA ASN A 320 -11.43 -10.49 -5.17
C ASN A 320 -12.53 -11.49 -4.80
N ARG A 321 -13.34 -11.20 -3.75
CA ARG A 321 -14.49 -12.02 -3.32
C ARG A 321 -15.73 -11.88 -4.22
N ARG A 322 -15.84 -10.84 -5.03
CA ARG A 322 -17.03 -10.64 -5.87
C ARG A 322 -17.08 -11.74 -6.93
N PRO A 323 -18.17 -12.54 -6.99
CA PRO A 323 -18.37 -13.42 -8.13
C PRO A 323 -18.41 -12.55 -9.38
N PHE A 324 -17.80 -13.05 -10.45
CA PHE A 324 -17.90 -12.47 -11.79
C PHE A 324 -19.40 -12.34 -12.09
N SER A 325 -19.98 -11.15 -11.98
CA SER A 325 -21.29 -10.92 -12.51
C SER A 325 -21.16 -11.01 -14.02
N SER A 326 -21.57 -12.17 -14.56
CA SER A 326 -21.84 -12.28 -16.00
C SER A 326 -22.68 -11.09 -16.42
N PRO A 327 -22.40 -10.42 -17.53
CA PRO A 327 -23.29 -9.41 -18.05
C PRO A 327 -24.64 -10.08 -18.23
N THR A 328 -25.65 -9.65 -17.48
CA THR A 328 -27.04 -9.96 -17.80
C THR A 328 -27.24 -9.44 -19.22
N ALA A 329 -27.47 -10.37 -20.15
CA ALA A 329 -28.01 -10.04 -21.44
C ALA A 329 -29.39 -9.37 -21.20
N ASP A 330 -29.53 -8.13 -21.58
CA ASP A 330 -30.73 -7.43 -21.98
C ASP A 330 -30.40 -6.61 -23.23
#